data_9e0fae1093a2dae4611594f9d33d1af7
#
_entry.id   9e0fae1093a2dae4611594f9d33d1af7
#
_cell.length_a   1.000
_cell.length_b   1.000
_cell.length_c   1.000
_cell.angle_alpha   90.00
_cell.angle_beta   90.00
_cell.angle_gamma   90.00
#
_symmetry.space_group_name_H-M   'P 1'
#
loop_
_entity.id
_entity.type
_entity.pdbx_description
1 polymer ?
#
loop_
_entity_poly.entity_id
_entity_poly.type
_entity_poly.pdbx_seq_one_letter_code
_entity_poly.pdbx_strand_id
1 'polypeptide(L)'
;MAREFYGYFDSIDADVREYDAAQFAHILKAAVQNGVSSHEGGLEVTADGLGLTTRVAYGGCVIEGHVYVLEDDGGGPLTLAHEPSGTADRIDRVVVRLENDQSARIMGVRLLTGTPSASPQPPALTRNAQVWEVSLAQVRVRASATAVAAGDVTDERGDPSACGYATPRWLDRAVAAQIRDSLTVTEAGYALDARQGKVLDGKIAQLSAEAARSAR
;
A
#
# COMPACT_ATOMS: atom_id res chain seq x y z
N MET A 1 14.68 -20.42 -22.55
CA MET A 1 14.00 -21.66 -22.12
C MET A 1 12.97 -21.29 -21.04
N ALA A 2 11.77 -21.88 -21.07
CA ALA A 2 10.81 -21.76 -19.99
C ALA A 2 11.36 -22.48 -18.74
N ARG A 3 11.08 -21.95 -17.57
CA ARG A 3 11.42 -22.53 -16.27
C ARG A 3 10.14 -22.72 -15.47
N GLU A 4 9.91 -23.92 -14.98
CA GLU A 4 8.75 -24.26 -14.17
C GLU A 4 9.11 -24.22 -12.67
N PHE A 5 8.21 -23.68 -11.87
CA PHE A 5 8.30 -23.66 -10.41
C PHE A 5 7.08 -24.35 -9.82
N TYR A 6 7.32 -25.32 -8.95
CA TYR A 6 6.30 -26.02 -8.18
C TYR A 6 6.88 -26.42 -6.82
N GLY A 7 6.03 -26.72 -5.86
CA GLY A 7 6.52 -27.02 -4.53
C GLY A 7 5.48 -27.60 -3.59
N TYR A 8 5.92 -27.77 -2.33
CA TYR A 8 5.13 -28.27 -1.20
C TYR A 8 4.80 -29.77 -1.28
N PHE A 9 5.77 -30.56 -1.77
CA PHE A 9 5.69 -32.01 -1.74
C PHE A 9 6.65 -32.53 -0.64
N ASP A 10 6.21 -33.53 0.11
CA ASP A 10 7.05 -34.21 1.09
C ASP A 10 8.17 -34.98 0.40
N SER A 11 9.34 -35.06 1.08
CA SER A 11 10.41 -35.96 0.67
C SER A 11 10.03 -37.42 0.87
N ILE A 12 10.47 -38.25 -0.04
CA ILE A 12 10.45 -39.75 0.11
C ILE A 12 11.88 -40.27 -0.07
N ASP A 13 12.15 -41.50 0.36
CA ASP A 13 13.52 -42.10 0.33
C ASP A 13 14.17 -42.05 -1.05
N ALA A 14 13.39 -42.14 -2.13
CA ALA A 14 13.87 -42.10 -3.51
C ALA A 14 13.87 -40.70 -4.15
N ASP A 15 13.27 -39.66 -3.50
CA ASP A 15 13.14 -38.32 -4.03
C ASP A 15 13.12 -37.28 -2.88
N VAL A 16 14.30 -36.80 -2.54
CA VAL A 16 14.46 -35.75 -1.52
C VAL A 16 14.13 -34.40 -2.11
N ARG A 17 13.15 -33.72 -1.52
CA ARG A 17 12.70 -32.38 -1.93
C ARG A 17 13.27 -31.33 -0.99
N GLU A 18 14.00 -30.39 -1.57
CA GLU A 18 14.51 -29.21 -0.88
C GLU A 18 13.95 -27.96 -1.54
N TYR A 19 13.40 -27.05 -0.76
CA TYR A 19 12.86 -25.78 -1.22
C TYR A 19 13.64 -24.63 -0.61
N ASP A 20 14.20 -23.78 -1.45
CA ASP A 20 14.90 -22.59 -1.02
C ASP A 20 13.96 -21.39 -0.86
N ALA A 21 14.45 -20.33 -0.21
CA ALA A 21 13.68 -19.11 0.01
C ALA A 21 13.24 -18.43 -1.30
N ALA A 22 14.03 -18.55 -2.38
CA ALA A 22 13.69 -17.98 -3.66
C ALA A 22 12.51 -18.70 -4.32
N GLN A 23 12.41 -20.03 -4.16
CA GLN A 23 11.25 -20.80 -4.63
C GLN A 23 9.98 -20.43 -3.87
N PHE A 24 10.05 -20.26 -2.54
CA PHE A 24 8.92 -19.79 -1.74
C PHE A 24 8.47 -18.39 -2.16
N ALA A 25 9.39 -17.45 -2.29
CA ALA A 25 9.09 -16.09 -2.73
C ALA A 25 8.46 -16.09 -4.13
N HIS A 26 8.96 -16.93 -5.06
CA HIS A 26 8.45 -17.03 -6.41
C HIS A 26 6.99 -17.52 -6.47
N ILE A 27 6.67 -18.54 -5.67
CA ILE A 27 5.30 -19.09 -5.56
C ILE A 27 4.37 -18.04 -4.94
N LEU A 28 4.78 -17.39 -3.83
CA LEU A 28 3.97 -16.38 -3.18
C LEU A 28 3.74 -15.15 -4.07
N LYS A 29 4.76 -14.69 -4.81
CA LYS A 29 4.65 -13.61 -5.80
C LYS A 29 3.64 -13.94 -6.91
N ALA A 30 3.52 -15.20 -7.30
CA ALA A 30 2.52 -15.64 -8.29
C ALA A 30 1.09 -15.59 -7.72
N ALA A 31 0.92 -15.76 -6.43
CA ALA A 31 -0.38 -15.84 -5.74
C ALA A 31 -0.86 -14.48 -5.20
N VAL A 32 0.04 -13.62 -4.73
CA VAL A 32 -0.27 -12.39 -3.99
C VAL A 32 0.39 -11.18 -4.66
N GLN A 33 -0.31 -10.05 -4.67
CA GLN A 33 0.22 -8.76 -5.14
C GLN A 33 1.13 -8.11 -4.10
N ASN A 34 2.03 -7.22 -4.54
CA ASN A 34 2.80 -6.36 -3.64
C ASN A 34 1.86 -5.37 -2.94
N GLY A 35 2.18 -5.02 -1.68
CA GLY A 35 1.45 -4.03 -0.91
C GLY A 35 1.25 -4.39 0.55
N VAL A 36 0.54 -3.54 1.28
CA VAL A 36 0.20 -3.80 2.68
C VAL A 36 -0.90 -4.86 2.80
N SER A 37 -0.83 -5.68 3.86
CA SER A 37 -1.72 -6.84 4.02
C SER A 37 -3.08 -6.51 4.65
N SER A 38 -3.29 -5.29 5.13
CA SER A 38 -4.53 -4.86 5.77
C SER A 38 -4.97 -3.49 5.30
N HIS A 39 -6.28 -3.31 5.09
CA HIS A 39 -6.92 -2.02 4.84
C HIS A 39 -7.18 -1.23 6.15
N GLU A 40 -7.21 -1.91 7.30
CA GLU A 40 -7.58 -1.35 8.60
C GLU A 40 -6.33 -0.95 9.39
N GLY A 41 -5.74 0.20 9.05
CA GLY A 41 -4.65 0.79 9.82
C GLY A 41 -3.30 0.09 9.73
N GLY A 42 -3.19 -1.06 9.06
CA GLY A 42 -1.93 -1.80 8.95
C GLY A 42 -0.83 -0.99 8.29
N LEU A 43 0.31 -0.82 8.98
CA LEU A 43 1.45 0.02 8.59
C LEU A 43 1.08 1.49 8.31
N GLU A 44 0.00 2.00 8.92
CA GLU A 44 -0.38 3.41 8.82
C GLU A 44 0.71 4.30 9.42
N VAL A 45 1.03 5.38 8.71
CA VAL A 45 1.97 6.39 9.18
C VAL A 45 1.19 7.57 9.75
N THR A 46 1.46 7.92 11.01
CA THR A 46 0.80 9.04 11.71
C THR A 46 1.83 9.99 12.34
N ALA A 47 1.41 11.22 12.59
CA ALA A 47 2.16 12.21 13.35
C ALA A 47 1.28 12.83 14.43
N ASP A 48 1.84 13.08 15.62
CA ASP A 48 1.11 13.64 16.78
C ASP A 48 1.30 15.16 16.96
N GLY A 49 2.13 15.79 16.17
CA GLY A 49 2.42 17.24 16.26
C GLY A 49 3.38 17.64 17.39
N LEU A 50 3.96 16.69 18.11
CA LEU A 50 4.79 16.98 19.27
C LEU A 50 6.30 17.05 18.95
N GLY A 51 6.74 16.58 17.79
CA GLY A 51 8.13 16.58 17.36
C GLY A 51 8.29 16.27 15.88
N LEU A 52 9.52 16.29 15.41
CA LEU A 52 9.86 15.87 14.03
C LEU A 52 9.88 14.34 13.94
N THR A 53 8.76 13.72 14.31
CA THR A 53 8.63 12.26 14.35
C THR A 53 7.32 11.81 13.73
N THR A 54 7.36 10.63 13.10
CA THR A 54 6.18 9.88 12.68
C THR A 54 6.20 8.49 13.30
N ARG A 55 5.02 7.88 13.41
CA ARG A 55 4.84 6.53 13.94
C ARG A 55 4.24 5.64 12.87
N VAL A 56 4.71 4.41 12.80
CA VAL A 56 4.17 3.38 11.90
C VAL A 56 3.42 2.35 12.74
N ALA A 57 2.15 2.16 12.44
CA ALA A 57 1.30 1.17 13.11
C ALA A 57 1.76 -0.26 12.78
N TYR A 58 1.39 -1.20 13.65
CA TYR A 58 1.62 -2.63 13.40
C TYR A 58 0.89 -3.10 12.13
N GLY A 59 1.45 -4.10 11.47
CA GLY A 59 0.86 -4.64 10.25
C GLY A 59 1.86 -5.39 9.39
N GLY A 60 1.39 -5.87 8.25
CA GLY A 60 2.20 -6.65 7.32
C GLY A 60 2.29 -6.04 5.93
N CYS A 61 3.28 -6.49 5.18
CA CYS A 61 3.51 -6.11 3.79
C CYS A 61 4.08 -7.28 3.00
N VAL A 62 3.67 -7.43 1.75
CA VAL A 62 4.25 -8.39 0.81
C VAL A 62 4.95 -7.63 -0.30
N ILE A 63 6.22 -7.94 -0.56
CA ILE A 63 7.00 -7.38 -1.66
C ILE A 63 7.72 -8.50 -2.37
N GLU A 64 7.46 -8.69 -3.68
CA GLU A 64 8.13 -9.67 -4.53
C GLU A 64 8.14 -11.10 -3.95
N GLY A 65 7.05 -11.43 -3.22
CA GLY A 65 6.88 -12.72 -2.55
C GLY A 65 7.59 -12.85 -1.20
N HIS A 66 8.22 -11.79 -0.70
CA HIS A 66 8.76 -11.73 0.66
C HIS A 66 7.74 -11.05 1.57
N VAL A 67 7.67 -11.51 2.81
CA VAL A 67 6.70 -11.02 3.81
C VAL A 67 7.45 -10.25 4.90
N TYR A 68 6.96 -9.06 5.18
CA TYR A 68 7.36 -8.24 6.34
C TYR A 68 6.19 -8.14 7.30
N VAL A 69 6.48 -8.28 8.59
CA VAL A 69 5.49 -8.09 9.66
C VAL A 69 6.11 -7.20 10.73
N LEU A 70 5.37 -6.17 11.11
CA LEU A 70 5.65 -5.31 12.26
C LEU A 70 4.62 -5.64 13.34
N GLU A 71 5.08 -6.20 14.44
CA GLU A 71 4.25 -6.63 15.57
C GLU A 71 4.60 -5.86 16.83
N ASP A 72 3.69 -5.86 17.80
CA ASP A 72 3.93 -5.30 19.12
C ASP A 72 4.80 -6.26 19.94
N ASP A 73 6.00 -5.81 20.29
CA ASP A 73 6.88 -6.49 21.23
C ASP A 73 6.84 -5.89 22.66
N GLY A 74 5.87 -4.98 22.92
CA GLY A 74 5.74 -4.21 24.14
C GLY A 74 6.52 -2.89 24.15
N GLY A 75 7.24 -2.56 23.07
CA GLY A 75 7.99 -1.32 22.92
C GLY A 75 7.20 -0.15 22.32
N GLY A 76 5.97 -0.40 21.89
CA GLY A 76 5.13 0.57 21.19
C GLY A 76 5.40 0.68 19.69
N PRO A 77 4.68 1.53 18.95
CA PRO A 77 4.76 1.64 17.50
C PRO A 77 6.16 2.11 17.05
N LEU A 78 6.58 1.66 15.88
CA LEU A 78 7.85 2.06 15.28
C LEU A 78 7.87 3.57 15.04
N THR A 79 8.83 4.26 15.65
CA THR A 79 8.98 5.72 15.53
C THR A 79 10.13 6.06 14.56
N LEU A 80 9.87 6.96 13.63
CA LEU A 80 10.83 7.49 12.68
C LEU A 80 11.10 8.95 12.98
N ALA A 81 12.37 9.33 13.11
CA ALA A 81 12.80 10.72 13.29
C ALA A 81 13.10 11.37 11.93
N HIS A 82 12.58 12.59 11.74
CA HIS A 82 12.85 13.43 10.58
C HIS A 82 13.86 14.51 10.95
N GLU A 83 14.83 14.72 10.09
CA GLU A 83 15.75 15.86 10.26
C GLU A 83 15.03 17.19 10.00
N PRO A 84 15.43 18.30 10.64
CA PRO A 84 14.89 19.62 10.30
C PRO A 84 15.10 19.97 8.83
N SER A 85 14.11 20.63 8.20
CA SER A 85 14.20 20.98 6.76
C SER A 85 14.96 22.27 6.45
N GLY A 86 15.42 23.01 7.47
CA GLY A 86 16.09 24.30 7.27
C GLY A 86 15.12 25.39 6.75
N THR A 87 15.49 26.12 5.69
CA THR A 87 14.77 27.32 5.20
C THR A 87 13.73 27.02 4.11
N ALA A 88 13.62 25.80 3.63
CA ALA A 88 12.65 25.39 2.63
C ALA A 88 11.94 24.10 3.05
N ASP A 89 10.73 23.90 2.59
CA ASP A 89 10.00 22.64 2.80
C ASP A 89 10.69 21.48 2.06
N ARG A 90 10.54 20.27 2.60
CA ARG A 90 10.86 19.05 1.87
C ARG A 90 9.76 18.00 2.07
N ILE A 91 9.73 17.00 1.23
CA ILE A 91 8.85 15.84 1.38
C ILE A 91 9.72 14.61 1.57
N ASP A 92 9.63 14.00 2.75
CA ASP A 92 10.22 12.69 3.02
C ASP A 92 9.22 11.59 2.60
N ARG A 93 9.71 10.37 2.41
CA ARG A 93 8.84 9.22 2.10
C ARG A 93 9.14 8.08 3.05
N VAL A 94 8.10 7.55 3.68
CA VAL A 94 8.18 6.33 4.50
C VAL A 94 7.86 5.14 3.61
N VAL A 95 8.76 4.18 3.54
CA VAL A 95 8.63 3.00 2.67
C VAL A 95 8.84 1.71 3.45
N VAL A 96 8.26 0.59 2.97
CA VAL A 96 8.84 -0.73 3.23
C VAL A 96 9.78 -1.04 2.08
N ARG A 97 11.04 -1.36 2.42
CA ARG A 97 12.08 -1.69 1.44
C ARG A 97 12.48 -3.16 1.61
N LEU A 98 12.48 -3.89 0.52
CA LEU A 98 13.13 -5.17 0.35
C LEU A 98 14.51 -4.94 -0.27
N GLU A 99 15.57 -5.44 0.36
CA GLU A 99 16.92 -5.53 -0.18
C GLU A 99 17.28 -7.00 -0.33
N ASN A 100 17.29 -7.48 -1.58
CA ASN A 100 17.46 -8.89 -1.93
C ASN A 100 18.82 -9.15 -2.63
N ASP A 101 19.84 -8.41 -2.26
CA ASP A 101 21.20 -8.72 -2.67
C ASP A 101 21.88 -9.69 -1.68
N GLN A 102 22.99 -10.29 -2.10
CA GLN A 102 23.70 -11.28 -1.28
C GLN A 102 24.25 -10.72 0.04
N SER A 103 24.45 -9.40 0.12
CA SER A 103 25.05 -8.76 1.29
C SER A 103 24.02 -8.31 2.32
N ALA A 104 22.81 -7.89 1.89
CA ALA A 104 21.80 -7.31 2.76
C ALA A 104 20.72 -8.32 3.16
N ARG A 105 19.99 -8.92 2.22
CA ARG A 105 18.88 -9.87 2.45
C ARG A 105 17.98 -9.47 3.62
N ILE A 106 17.48 -8.24 3.57
CA ILE A 106 16.71 -7.62 4.65
C ILE A 106 15.45 -6.97 4.10
N MET A 107 14.42 -6.90 4.92
CA MET A 107 13.20 -6.17 4.65
C MET A 107 12.81 -5.35 5.87
N GLY A 108 12.35 -4.11 5.66
CA GLY A 108 11.95 -3.26 6.77
C GLY A 108 11.50 -1.87 6.37
N VAL A 109 10.92 -1.16 7.33
CA VAL A 109 10.55 0.25 7.16
C VAL A 109 11.81 1.11 7.04
N ARG A 110 11.80 2.05 6.09
CA ARG A 110 12.88 3.02 5.88
C ARG A 110 12.29 4.41 5.67
N LEU A 111 13.02 5.41 6.10
CA LEU A 111 12.75 6.82 5.80
C LEU A 111 13.65 7.26 4.65
N LEU A 112 13.06 7.68 3.55
CA LEU A 112 13.74 8.33 2.44
C LEU A 112 13.63 9.83 2.62
N THR A 113 14.75 10.47 2.92
CA THR A 113 14.82 11.93 3.12
C THR A 113 14.76 12.65 1.78
N GLY A 114 13.83 13.59 1.66
CA GLY A 114 13.68 14.43 0.47
C GLY A 114 14.72 15.56 0.40
N THR A 115 14.64 16.34 -0.68
CA THR A 115 15.49 17.52 -0.87
C THR A 115 14.67 18.78 -0.62
N PRO A 116 15.10 19.69 0.29
CA PRO A 116 14.43 20.96 0.51
C PRO A 116 14.40 21.83 -0.75
N SER A 117 13.23 22.36 -1.12
CA SER A 117 13.08 23.23 -2.29
C SER A 117 11.80 24.07 -2.22
N ALA A 118 11.65 25.05 -3.14
CA ALA A 118 10.43 25.84 -3.27
C ALA A 118 9.21 25.03 -3.78
N SER A 119 9.49 23.92 -4.47
CA SER A 119 8.48 22.93 -4.92
C SER A 119 8.99 21.53 -4.62
N PRO A 120 8.96 21.11 -3.35
CA PRO A 120 9.54 19.84 -2.94
C PRO A 120 8.81 18.67 -3.58
N GLN A 121 9.59 17.67 -4.03
CA GLN A 121 9.09 16.43 -4.55
C GLN A 121 9.52 15.28 -3.64
N PRO A 122 8.68 14.26 -3.43
CA PRO A 122 9.09 13.10 -2.67
C PRO A 122 10.18 12.31 -3.40
N PRO A 123 11.08 11.64 -2.68
CA PRO A 123 12.05 10.73 -3.28
C PRO A 123 11.38 9.69 -4.18
N ALA A 124 11.98 9.40 -5.33
CA ALA A 124 11.49 8.35 -6.22
C ALA A 124 11.65 6.97 -5.55
N LEU A 125 10.69 6.08 -5.80
CA LEU A 125 10.76 4.69 -5.35
C LEU A 125 11.78 3.91 -6.19
N THR A 126 12.62 3.13 -5.52
CA THR A 126 13.52 2.19 -6.17
C THR A 126 12.80 0.87 -6.39
N ARG A 127 12.76 0.41 -7.64
CA ARG A 127 12.12 -0.87 -8.02
C ARG A 127 12.97 -1.55 -9.07
N ASN A 128 13.84 -2.43 -8.64
CA ASN A 128 14.73 -3.22 -9.49
C ASN A 128 14.92 -4.64 -8.92
N ALA A 129 15.83 -5.42 -9.50
CA ALA A 129 16.05 -6.81 -9.07
C ALA A 129 16.64 -6.95 -7.66
N GLN A 130 17.38 -5.95 -7.17
CA GLN A 130 18.04 -5.99 -5.86
C GLN A 130 17.25 -5.27 -4.79
N VAL A 131 16.58 -4.16 -5.16
CA VAL A 131 15.83 -3.32 -4.22
C VAL A 131 14.42 -3.09 -4.74
N TRP A 132 13.44 -3.29 -3.85
CA TRP A 132 12.05 -2.96 -4.16
C TRP A 132 11.40 -2.22 -3.01
N GLU A 133 10.77 -1.10 -3.33
CA GLU A 133 10.11 -0.23 -2.35
C GLU A 133 8.62 -0.09 -2.63
N VAL A 134 7.83 -0.11 -1.55
CA VAL A 134 6.44 0.33 -1.55
C VAL A 134 6.29 1.48 -0.57
N SER A 135 5.57 2.53 -0.96
CA SER A 135 5.41 3.73 -0.15
C SER A 135 4.24 3.61 0.80
N LEU A 136 4.47 3.82 2.09
CA LEU A 136 3.40 3.91 3.08
C LEU A 136 2.80 5.31 3.12
N ALA A 137 3.67 6.35 3.14
CA ALA A 137 3.23 7.74 3.18
C ALA A 137 4.30 8.71 2.68
N GLN A 138 3.85 9.89 2.24
CA GLN A 138 4.68 11.08 2.12
C GLN A 138 4.52 11.93 3.38
N VAL A 139 5.61 12.54 3.84
CA VAL A 139 5.65 13.37 5.04
C VAL A 139 6.28 14.72 4.69
N ARG A 140 5.48 15.78 4.75
CA ARG A 140 5.96 17.14 4.53
C ARG A 140 6.63 17.67 5.78
N VAL A 141 7.92 17.92 5.71
CA VAL A 141 8.68 18.62 6.76
C VAL A 141 8.79 20.08 6.36
N ARG A 142 8.04 20.95 7.03
CA ARG A 142 7.98 22.37 6.69
C ARG A 142 9.29 23.08 7.04
N ALA A 143 9.56 24.18 6.37
CA ALA A 143 10.68 25.05 6.67
C ALA A 143 10.67 25.47 8.15
N SER A 144 11.81 25.33 8.82
CA SER A 144 12.02 25.70 10.23
C SER A 144 11.01 25.05 11.22
N ALA A 145 10.28 24.01 10.80
CA ALA A 145 9.38 23.31 11.70
C ALA A 145 10.15 22.53 12.77
N THR A 146 9.57 22.47 13.95
CA THR A 146 10.04 21.66 15.08
C THR A 146 9.18 20.43 15.33
N ALA A 147 8.08 20.29 14.56
CA ALA A 147 7.16 19.16 14.62
C ALA A 147 6.53 18.88 13.25
N VAL A 148 6.13 17.65 13.03
CA VAL A 148 5.29 17.19 11.90
C VAL A 148 3.85 17.14 12.36
N ALA A 149 2.97 17.88 11.72
CA ALA A 149 1.53 17.82 12.01
C ALA A 149 0.87 16.62 11.31
N ALA A 150 -0.27 16.15 11.84
CA ALA A 150 -1.03 15.06 11.22
C ALA A 150 -1.44 15.37 9.76
N GLY A 151 -1.78 16.64 9.45
CA GLY A 151 -2.12 17.07 8.09
C GLY A 151 -0.93 17.17 7.13
N ASP A 152 0.31 16.98 7.59
CA ASP A 152 1.52 16.93 6.77
C ASP A 152 1.87 15.48 6.33
N VAL A 153 1.09 14.48 6.76
CA VAL A 153 1.21 13.09 6.37
C VAL A 153 0.17 12.76 5.30
N THR A 154 0.61 12.30 4.15
CA THR A 154 -0.25 11.83 3.05
C THR A 154 -0.11 10.32 2.92
N ASP A 155 -1.19 9.58 3.20
CA ASP A 155 -1.22 8.12 3.09
C ASP A 155 -1.15 7.69 1.61
N GLU A 156 -0.20 6.82 1.28
CA GLU A 156 -0.02 6.26 -0.07
C GLU A 156 -0.33 4.75 -0.15
N ARG A 157 -0.78 4.13 0.95
CA ARG A 157 -1.04 2.69 0.97
C ARG A 157 -2.14 2.28 -0.01
N GLY A 158 -3.13 3.13 -0.21
CA GLY A 158 -4.22 2.89 -1.16
C GLY A 158 -3.88 3.14 -2.64
N ASP A 159 -2.72 3.72 -2.94
CA ASP A 159 -2.29 3.98 -4.33
C ASP A 159 -1.55 2.76 -4.89
N PRO A 160 -2.13 2.03 -5.88
CA PRO A 160 -1.50 0.85 -6.45
C PRO A 160 -0.18 1.17 -7.20
N SER A 161 0.05 2.43 -7.59
CA SER A 161 1.31 2.84 -8.21
C SER A 161 2.44 3.04 -7.18
N ALA A 162 2.10 3.39 -5.94
CA ALA A 162 3.04 3.65 -4.86
C ALA A 162 3.19 2.45 -3.92
N CYS A 163 2.07 1.86 -3.49
CA CYS A 163 2.01 0.73 -2.54
C CYS A 163 1.00 -0.33 -3.01
N GLY A 164 -0.28 -0.05 -2.82
CA GLY A 164 -1.36 -1.01 -3.01
C GLY A 164 -1.58 -1.93 -1.82
N TYR A 165 -2.50 -2.88 -1.98
CA TYR A 165 -2.83 -3.89 -0.98
C TYR A 165 -2.40 -5.27 -1.46
N ALA A 166 -1.89 -6.09 -0.54
CA ALA A 166 -1.49 -7.47 -0.78
C ALA A 166 -2.72 -8.38 -0.93
N THR A 167 -3.36 -8.28 -2.09
CA THR A 167 -4.54 -9.08 -2.44
C THR A 167 -4.17 -10.30 -3.28
N PRO A 168 -4.94 -11.39 -3.21
CA PRO A 168 -4.76 -12.52 -4.12
C PRO A 168 -4.91 -12.08 -5.59
N ARG A 169 -3.97 -12.42 -6.45
CA ARG A 169 -3.97 -12.02 -7.87
C ARG A 169 -5.18 -12.51 -8.66
N TRP A 170 -5.80 -13.63 -8.24
CA TRP A 170 -7.02 -14.13 -8.85
C TRP A 170 -8.27 -13.35 -8.44
N LEU A 171 -8.25 -12.69 -7.26
CA LEU A 171 -9.40 -11.93 -6.76
C LEU A 171 -9.65 -10.67 -7.59
N ASP A 172 -8.62 -9.97 -8.02
CA ASP A 172 -8.73 -8.78 -8.87
C ASP A 172 -9.50 -9.06 -10.15
N ARG A 173 -9.23 -10.19 -10.80
CA ARG A 173 -9.94 -10.57 -12.03
C ARG A 173 -11.39 -10.93 -11.77
N ALA A 174 -11.66 -11.63 -10.67
CA ALA A 174 -13.01 -12.03 -10.32
C ALA A 174 -13.87 -10.82 -9.95
N VAL A 175 -13.36 -9.90 -9.11
CA VAL A 175 -14.08 -8.70 -8.69
C VAL A 175 -14.24 -7.70 -9.84
N ALA A 176 -13.20 -7.43 -10.60
CA ALA A 176 -13.27 -6.52 -11.75
C ALA A 176 -14.24 -7.02 -12.84
N ALA A 177 -14.34 -8.33 -13.04
CA ALA A 177 -15.29 -8.91 -13.97
C ALA A 177 -16.75 -8.81 -13.50
N GLN A 178 -16.99 -8.67 -12.20
CA GLN A 178 -18.32 -8.61 -11.59
C GLN A 178 -18.83 -7.20 -11.33
N ILE A 179 -17.97 -6.17 -11.38
CA ILE A 179 -18.38 -4.78 -11.20
C ILE A 179 -18.81 -4.20 -12.55
N ARG A 180 -20.02 -3.64 -12.60
CA ARG A 180 -20.55 -2.94 -13.79
C ARG A 180 -20.80 -1.46 -13.50
N ASP A 181 -20.28 -0.62 -14.38
CA ASP A 181 -20.53 0.83 -14.38
C ASP A 181 -21.75 1.16 -15.25
N SER A 182 -22.91 0.57 -14.91
CA SER A 182 -24.16 0.78 -15.63
C SER A 182 -25.36 0.45 -14.76
N LEU A 183 -26.41 1.27 -14.84
CA LEU A 183 -27.71 1.02 -14.18
C LEU A 183 -28.65 0.12 -15.01
N THR A 184 -28.22 -0.33 -16.19
CA THR A 184 -29.07 -1.11 -17.11
C THR A 184 -28.76 -2.61 -17.10
N VAL A 185 -27.87 -3.06 -16.23
CA VAL A 185 -27.54 -4.49 -16.10
C VAL A 185 -28.67 -5.20 -15.38
N THR A 186 -29.27 -6.18 -16.03
CA THR A 186 -30.36 -7.01 -15.51
C THR A 186 -29.94 -8.44 -15.17
N GLU A 187 -28.70 -8.81 -15.49
CA GLU A 187 -28.14 -10.12 -15.22
C GLU A 187 -27.71 -10.26 -13.75
N ALA A 188 -27.92 -11.43 -13.15
CA ALA A 188 -27.47 -11.72 -11.80
C ALA A 188 -25.93 -11.90 -11.74
N GLY A 189 -25.34 -11.67 -10.56
CA GLY A 189 -23.91 -11.93 -10.29
C GLY A 189 -22.99 -10.72 -10.51
N TYR A 190 -23.53 -9.53 -10.79
CA TYR A 190 -22.76 -8.31 -10.92
C TYR A 190 -22.98 -7.36 -9.73
N ALA A 191 -21.91 -6.69 -9.30
CA ALA A 191 -21.96 -5.58 -8.34
C ALA A 191 -22.06 -4.25 -9.09
N LEU A 192 -22.79 -3.28 -8.52
CA LEU A 192 -22.89 -1.93 -9.05
C LEU A 192 -21.63 -1.14 -8.65
N ASP A 193 -21.02 -0.42 -9.59
CA ASP A 193 -19.94 0.50 -9.31
C ASP A 193 -20.45 1.66 -8.43
N ALA A 194 -19.66 2.07 -7.42
CA ALA A 194 -20.04 3.13 -6.49
C ALA A 194 -20.34 4.48 -7.16
N ARG A 195 -19.76 4.75 -8.34
CA ARG A 195 -20.07 5.94 -9.15
C ARG A 195 -21.51 5.95 -9.62
N GLN A 196 -22.11 4.80 -9.88
CA GLN A 196 -23.53 4.68 -10.27
C GLN A 196 -24.47 4.95 -9.08
N GLY A 197 -24.03 4.73 -7.84
CA GLY A 197 -24.77 5.17 -6.65
C GLY A 197 -25.02 6.68 -6.65
N LYS A 198 -24.01 7.49 -7.01
CA LYS A 198 -24.14 8.94 -7.13
C LYS A 198 -25.07 9.35 -8.28
N VAL A 199 -25.05 8.64 -9.40
CA VAL A 199 -25.98 8.86 -10.53
C VAL A 199 -27.42 8.57 -10.12
N LEU A 200 -27.64 7.50 -9.37
CA LEU A 200 -28.96 7.11 -8.87
C LEU A 200 -29.50 8.14 -7.87
N ASP A 201 -28.67 8.59 -6.94
CA ASP A 201 -29.04 9.65 -5.98
C ASP A 201 -29.47 10.95 -6.68
N GLY A 202 -28.74 11.37 -7.71
CA GLY A 202 -29.11 12.52 -8.54
C GLY A 202 -30.47 12.35 -9.26
N LYS A 203 -30.76 11.16 -9.79
CA LYS A 203 -32.07 10.87 -10.42
C LYS A 203 -33.20 10.87 -9.39
N ILE A 204 -32.99 10.34 -8.21
CA ILE A 204 -33.99 10.35 -7.12
C ILE A 204 -34.28 11.79 -6.70
N ALA A 205 -33.27 12.64 -6.55
CA ALA A 205 -33.44 14.05 -6.21
C ALA A 205 -34.25 14.80 -7.28
N GLN A 206 -33.99 14.54 -8.57
CA GLN A 206 -34.79 15.14 -9.68
C GLN A 206 -36.26 14.72 -9.64
N LEU A 207 -36.54 13.42 -9.50
CA LEU A 207 -37.91 12.92 -9.42
C LEU A 207 -38.66 13.47 -8.20
N SER A 208 -37.99 13.59 -7.07
CA SER A 208 -38.58 14.20 -5.87
C SER A 208 -38.95 15.69 -6.10
N ALA A 209 -38.10 16.44 -6.79
CA ALA A 209 -38.35 17.82 -7.12
C ALA A 209 -39.50 17.99 -8.14
N GLU A 210 -39.61 17.09 -9.11
CA GLU A 210 -40.74 17.07 -10.09
C GLU A 210 -42.06 16.73 -9.43
N ALA A 211 -42.08 15.72 -8.55
CA ALA A 211 -43.26 15.36 -7.78
C ALA A 211 -43.76 16.51 -6.90
N ALA A 212 -42.84 17.23 -6.25
CA ALA A 212 -43.17 18.40 -5.46
C ALA A 212 -43.72 19.57 -6.26
N ARG A 213 -43.37 19.71 -7.56
CA ARG A 213 -43.92 20.74 -8.47
C ARG A 213 -45.31 20.38 -9.01
N SER A 214 -45.54 19.08 -9.27
CA SER A 214 -46.86 18.63 -9.77
C SER A 214 -47.96 18.55 -8.70
N ALA A 215 -47.57 18.64 -7.42
CA ALA A 215 -48.50 18.66 -6.28
C ALA A 215 -48.93 20.06 -5.84
N ARG A 216 -48.49 21.11 -6.57
CA ARG A 216 -48.90 22.51 -6.39
C ARG A 216 -49.86 22.96 -7.49
#